data_b070da1717fd875545d5ddc3b5827780
#
_entry.id   b070da1717fd875545d5ddc3b5827780
#
_cell.length_a   1.000
_cell.length_b   1.000
_cell.length_c   1.000
_cell.angle_alpha   90.00
_cell.angle_beta   90.00
_cell.angle_gamma   90.00
#
_symmetry.space_group_name_H-M   'P 1'
#
loop_
_entity.id
_entity.type
_entity.pdbx_description
1 polymer ?
#
loop_
_entity_poly.entity_id
_entity_poly.type
_entity_poly.pdbx_seq_one_letter_code
_entity_poly.pdbx_strand_id
1 'polypeptide(L)'
;VSFINTALLAGLGAVLIPIVIHLLSRKAAKVVDWGAMQFLIDSVESRKSRIELEEALLMGARCLLMGLLALAVARPFVPPGSAIPWGVVLPGFLLSLVAITTAIVLRGRRKWFWLLLLGGLALLGLTVLAVMYEKQWNLKRFGTTGRKDVAIVIDGSTSMQLRAGAAGTNFDLALLEAREIIEKTGGGNAFSLILGGPVPMARVSEPVVNKTELMEALNGMKPVRGRMAAFDALAAAAVAVSRGSNPNKEIIVLTDGQNMGWELDNRARWEALLAGMETLPSKPKVMLRKYALPTAFRNVTAAGIAYSREVIGTDRPVSIDVTVENTGTEAVTPGGVELHIGE
;
A
#
# COMPACT_ATOMS: atom_id res chain seq x y z
N VAL A 1 7.28 8.65 -9.28
CA VAL A 1 7.40 8.73 -7.81
C VAL A 1 6.22 9.50 -7.28
N SER A 2 5.50 8.91 -6.34
CA SER A 2 4.41 9.57 -5.62
C SER A 2 4.85 9.81 -4.18
N PHE A 3 4.14 10.72 -3.49
CA PHE A 3 4.44 11.05 -2.09
C PHE A 3 3.21 10.77 -1.25
N ILE A 4 3.40 10.15 -0.08
CA ILE A 4 2.28 9.92 0.85
C ILE A 4 1.79 11.26 1.42
N ASN A 5 2.72 12.17 1.72
CA ASN A 5 2.42 13.47 2.29
C ASN A 5 2.93 14.60 1.36
N THR A 6 2.18 14.88 0.29
CA THR A 6 2.56 15.92 -0.69
C THR A 6 2.67 17.31 -0.08
N ALA A 7 1.84 17.65 0.91
CA ALA A 7 1.90 18.92 1.60
C ALA A 7 3.26 19.16 2.32
N LEU A 8 3.91 18.07 2.78
CA LEU A 8 5.20 18.16 3.47
C LEU A 8 6.38 18.39 2.52
N LEU A 9 6.18 18.31 1.20
CA LEU A 9 7.17 18.78 0.23
C LEU A 9 7.45 20.30 0.36
N ALA A 10 6.51 21.07 0.91
CA ALA A 10 6.76 22.47 1.26
C ALA A 10 7.96 22.62 2.22
N GLY A 11 8.27 21.59 3.01
CA GLY A 11 9.48 21.52 3.83
C GLY A 11 10.79 21.60 3.05
N LEU A 12 10.79 21.35 1.73
CA LEU A 12 11.97 21.61 0.87
C LEU A 12 12.34 23.11 0.86
N GLY A 13 11.39 24.01 1.13
CA GLY A 13 11.67 25.43 1.32
C GLY A 13 12.63 25.71 2.48
N ALA A 14 12.74 24.81 3.46
CA ALA A 14 13.71 24.92 4.55
C ALA A 14 15.18 24.85 4.09
N VAL A 15 15.46 24.34 2.87
CA VAL A 15 16.77 24.38 2.23
C VAL A 15 17.25 25.83 2.00
N LEU A 16 16.34 26.78 1.87
CA LEU A 16 16.69 28.18 1.73
C LEU A 16 17.26 28.80 3.02
N ILE A 17 16.95 28.22 4.18
CA ILE A 17 17.39 28.76 5.49
C ILE A 17 18.93 28.84 5.60
N PRO A 18 19.71 27.76 5.35
CA PRO A 18 21.16 27.82 5.37
C PRO A 18 21.73 28.83 4.35
N ILE A 19 21.10 28.94 3.18
CA ILE A 19 21.54 29.87 2.13
C ILE A 19 21.34 31.31 2.57
N VAL A 20 20.15 31.64 3.10
CA VAL A 20 19.83 32.99 3.60
C VAL A 20 20.76 33.37 4.76
N ILE A 21 20.98 32.46 5.71
CA ILE A 21 21.91 32.68 6.83
C ILE A 21 23.32 32.95 6.31
N HIS A 22 23.80 32.17 5.33
CA HIS A 22 25.14 32.37 4.74
C HIS A 22 25.25 33.72 4.04
N LEU A 23 24.23 34.14 3.27
CA LEU A 23 24.22 35.45 2.60
C LEU A 23 24.20 36.63 3.59
N LEU A 24 23.41 36.51 4.65
CA LEU A 24 23.32 37.55 5.70
C LEU A 24 24.58 37.62 6.58
N SER A 25 25.29 36.49 6.72
CA SER A 25 26.52 36.41 7.53
C SER A 25 27.76 36.93 6.83
N ARG A 26 27.70 37.21 5.52
CA ARG A 26 28.80 37.85 4.78
C ARG A 26 28.97 39.32 5.23
N LYS A 27 29.66 39.52 6.34
CA LYS A 27 30.09 40.88 6.74
C LYS A 27 31.21 41.32 5.81
N ALA A 28 31.05 42.47 5.18
CA ALA A 28 32.12 43.13 4.43
C ALA A 28 33.25 43.44 5.42
N ALA A 29 34.39 42.73 5.29
CA ALA A 29 35.56 43.08 6.06
C ALA A 29 36.08 44.43 5.58
N LYS A 30 36.29 45.38 6.53
CA LYS A 30 36.88 46.65 6.22
C LYS A 30 38.39 46.41 5.91
N VAL A 31 38.78 46.70 4.66
CA VAL A 31 40.17 46.59 4.26
C VAL A 31 40.92 47.76 4.93
N VAL A 32 41.91 47.41 5.72
CA VAL A 32 42.87 48.40 6.32
C VAL A 32 44.22 48.13 5.70
N ASP A 33 44.73 49.05 4.94
CA ASP A 33 46.06 48.96 4.31
C ASP A 33 47.13 49.09 5.39
N TRP A 34 47.88 47.99 5.53
CA TRP A 34 49.02 47.95 6.45
C TRP A 34 50.31 47.57 5.68
N GLY A 35 51.37 48.43 5.80
CA GLY A 35 52.58 48.36 4.97
C GLY A 35 53.38 47.05 5.05
N ALA A 36 53.15 46.18 6.04
CA ALA A 36 53.80 44.86 6.16
C ALA A 36 53.09 43.73 5.42
N MET A 37 51.96 44.01 4.74
CA MET A 37 51.08 43.03 4.16
C MET A 37 51.58 42.40 2.85
N GLN A 38 52.57 43.05 2.20
CA GLN A 38 53.12 42.59 0.91
C GLN A 38 53.75 41.21 0.96
N PHE A 39 54.35 40.80 2.10
CA PHE A 39 54.98 39.49 2.28
C PHE A 39 54.01 38.37 2.69
N LEU A 40 52.79 38.74 3.11
CA LEU A 40 51.74 37.80 3.52
C LEU A 40 50.75 37.46 2.41
N ILE A 41 50.70 38.27 1.35
CA ILE A 41 49.71 38.14 0.29
C ILE A 41 49.78 36.79 -0.42
N ASP A 42 50.96 36.29 -0.76
CA ASP A 42 51.15 35.02 -1.47
C ASP A 42 50.74 33.80 -0.62
N SER A 43 50.88 33.87 0.71
CA SER A 43 50.48 32.79 1.60
C SER A 43 49.00 32.83 1.93
N VAL A 44 48.38 34.00 1.87
CA VAL A 44 46.94 34.21 2.13
C VAL A 44 46.07 33.79 0.96
N GLU A 45 46.53 34.01 -0.29
CA GLU A 45 45.75 33.62 -1.48
C GLU A 45 45.53 32.10 -1.58
N SER A 46 46.55 31.30 -1.29
CA SER A 46 46.46 29.84 -1.33
C SER A 46 45.56 29.28 -0.18
N ARG A 47 45.50 29.94 0.97
CA ARG A 47 44.60 29.59 2.07
C ARG A 47 43.17 30.05 1.84
N LYS A 48 42.94 31.20 1.23
CA LYS A 48 41.64 31.77 0.97
C LYS A 48 40.78 30.86 0.10
N SER A 49 41.33 30.33 -1.01
CA SER A 49 40.60 29.42 -1.89
C SER A 49 40.20 28.11 -1.22
N ARG A 50 41.01 27.65 -0.26
CA ARG A 50 40.71 26.42 0.52
C ARG A 50 39.60 26.65 1.55
N ILE A 51 39.61 27.79 2.23
CA ILE A 51 38.55 28.17 3.19
C ILE A 51 37.23 28.39 2.48
N GLU A 52 37.22 29.05 1.33
CA GLU A 52 36.02 29.25 0.50
C GLU A 52 35.41 27.91 0.01
N LEU A 53 36.28 26.95 -0.32
CA LEU A 53 35.83 25.61 -0.69
C LEU A 53 35.23 24.85 0.52
N GLU A 54 35.86 24.90 1.67
CA GLU A 54 35.40 24.25 2.91
C GLU A 54 34.03 24.84 3.35
N GLU A 55 33.87 26.17 3.30
CA GLU A 55 32.60 26.85 3.59
C GLU A 55 31.50 26.48 2.61
N ALA A 56 31.79 26.42 1.30
CA ALA A 56 30.85 26.02 0.26
C ALA A 56 30.41 24.56 0.45
N LEU A 57 31.33 23.67 0.82
CA LEU A 57 31.08 22.26 1.06
C LEU A 57 30.21 22.04 2.31
N LEU A 58 30.49 22.77 3.38
CA LEU A 58 29.68 22.77 4.61
C LEU A 58 28.27 23.31 4.36
N MET A 59 28.14 24.37 3.58
CA MET A 59 26.83 24.90 3.18
C MET A 59 26.07 23.86 2.35
N GLY A 60 26.72 23.25 1.37
CA GLY A 60 26.13 22.18 0.56
C GLY A 60 25.66 20.99 1.39
N ALA A 61 26.45 20.57 2.38
CA ALA A 61 26.08 19.50 3.30
C ALA A 61 24.84 19.85 4.16
N ARG A 62 24.74 21.08 4.63
CA ARG A 62 23.57 21.57 5.39
C ARG A 62 22.32 21.61 4.51
N CYS A 63 22.42 22.12 3.30
CA CYS A 63 21.32 22.12 2.34
C CYS A 63 20.87 20.70 1.99
N LEU A 64 21.82 19.78 1.77
CA LEU A 64 21.53 18.38 1.50
C LEU A 64 20.83 17.71 2.68
N LEU A 65 21.27 17.96 3.91
CA LEU A 65 20.65 17.41 5.12
C LEU A 65 19.20 17.85 5.25
N MET A 66 18.92 19.15 5.07
CA MET A 66 17.56 19.68 5.12
C MET A 66 16.68 19.11 3.99
N GLY A 67 17.22 18.99 2.78
CA GLY A 67 16.52 18.37 1.64
C GLY A 67 16.19 16.90 1.88
N LEU A 68 17.15 16.11 2.40
CA LEU A 68 16.94 14.71 2.74
C LEU A 68 15.93 14.54 3.86
N LEU A 69 15.95 15.40 4.88
CA LEU A 69 14.99 15.38 5.97
C LEU A 69 13.56 15.67 5.45
N ALA A 70 13.40 16.68 4.61
CA ALA A 70 12.11 17.00 3.98
C ALA A 70 11.60 15.83 3.13
N LEU A 71 12.47 15.20 2.35
CA LEU A 71 12.12 14.01 1.55
C LEU A 71 11.76 12.81 2.44
N ALA A 72 12.49 12.58 3.53
CA ALA A 72 12.21 11.50 4.46
C ALA A 72 10.82 11.65 5.09
N VAL A 73 10.44 12.88 5.46
CA VAL A 73 9.12 13.18 6.02
C VAL A 73 8.01 13.10 4.96
N ALA A 74 8.27 13.55 3.72
CA ALA A 74 7.34 13.44 2.60
C ALA A 74 7.09 11.97 2.16
N ARG A 75 7.95 11.01 2.57
CA ARG A 75 7.82 9.58 2.31
C ARG A 75 7.59 9.27 0.83
N PRO A 76 8.58 9.49 -0.05
CA PRO A 76 8.46 9.13 -1.45
C PRO A 76 8.27 7.62 -1.61
N PHE A 77 7.38 7.22 -2.49
CA PHE A 77 7.18 5.81 -2.83
C PHE A 77 7.00 5.61 -4.34
N VAL A 78 7.21 4.38 -4.78
CA VAL A 78 7.01 3.98 -6.16
C VAL A 78 5.72 3.16 -6.25
N PRO A 79 4.68 3.64 -6.96
CA PRO A 79 3.44 2.89 -7.12
C PRO A 79 3.69 1.53 -7.78
N PRO A 80 2.99 0.48 -7.36
CA PRO A 80 3.03 -0.81 -8.05
C PRO A 80 2.48 -0.62 -9.47
N GLY A 81 3.25 -1.03 -10.48
CA GLY A 81 2.88 -0.88 -11.89
C GLY A 81 3.54 0.31 -12.59
N SER A 82 4.39 1.09 -11.94
CA SER A 82 5.19 2.10 -12.64
C SER A 82 6.06 1.42 -13.70
N ALA A 83 6.11 2.03 -14.91
CA ALA A 83 6.95 1.52 -16.00
C ALA A 83 8.46 1.74 -15.72
N ILE A 84 8.82 2.60 -14.78
CA ILE A 84 10.19 3.03 -14.50
C ILE A 84 10.74 2.31 -13.27
N PRO A 85 11.94 1.72 -13.32
CA PRO A 85 12.61 1.07 -12.20
C PRO A 85 13.25 2.11 -11.27
N TRP A 86 12.45 2.85 -10.53
CA TRP A 86 12.89 3.98 -9.70
C TRP A 86 13.97 3.63 -8.68
N GLY A 87 13.98 2.39 -8.19
CA GLY A 87 15.01 1.91 -7.25
C GLY A 87 16.42 1.89 -7.83
N VAL A 88 16.56 1.86 -9.16
CA VAL A 88 17.84 1.89 -9.87
C VAL A 88 18.09 3.27 -10.47
N VAL A 89 17.05 3.87 -11.06
CA VAL A 89 17.16 5.15 -11.78
C VAL A 89 17.50 6.30 -10.85
N LEU A 90 16.86 6.40 -9.67
CA LEU A 90 17.09 7.51 -8.76
C LEU A 90 18.52 7.52 -8.19
N PRO A 91 19.06 6.41 -7.62
CA PRO A 91 20.43 6.37 -7.16
C PRO A 91 21.46 6.59 -8.29
N GLY A 92 21.21 5.97 -9.45
CA GLY A 92 22.11 6.13 -10.61
C GLY A 92 22.15 7.57 -11.12
N PHE A 93 21.02 8.25 -11.20
CA PHE A 93 20.93 9.66 -11.57
C PHE A 93 21.65 10.57 -10.55
N LEU A 94 21.43 10.36 -9.25
CA LEU A 94 22.09 11.13 -8.20
C LEU A 94 23.61 10.95 -8.22
N LEU A 95 24.08 9.71 -8.37
CA LEU A 95 25.50 9.43 -8.46
C LEU A 95 26.15 10.04 -9.71
N SER A 96 25.45 10.01 -10.85
CA SER A 96 25.91 10.66 -12.09
C SER A 96 26.02 12.18 -11.90
N LEU A 97 25.04 12.80 -11.27
CA LEU A 97 25.05 14.24 -10.98
C LEU A 97 26.21 14.61 -10.07
N VAL A 98 26.45 13.84 -8.99
CA VAL A 98 27.57 14.05 -8.09
C VAL A 98 28.91 13.89 -8.82
N ALA A 99 29.05 12.89 -9.67
CA ALA A 99 30.27 12.68 -10.44
C ALA A 99 30.55 13.85 -11.40
N ILE A 100 29.54 14.32 -12.11
CA ILE A 100 29.66 15.45 -13.07
C ILE A 100 29.97 16.76 -12.32
N THR A 101 29.31 17.04 -11.20
CA THR A 101 29.57 18.25 -10.41
C THR A 101 30.96 18.24 -9.82
N THR A 102 31.41 17.09 -9.30
CA THR A 102 32.78 16.91 -8.78
C THR A 102 33.81 17.07 -9.90
N ALA A 103 33.55 16.58 -11.12
CA ALA A 103 34.42 16.80 -12.27
C ALA A 103 34.58 18.30 -12.57
N ILE A 104 33.51 19.08 -12.58
CA ILE A 104 33.55 20.53 -12.82
C ILE A 104 34.40 21.24 -11.76
N VAL A 105 34.24 20.87 -10.50
CA VAL A 105 35.08 21.43 -9.38
C VAL A 105 36.53 21.10 -9.55
N LEU A 106 36.87 19.86 -10.00
CA LEU A 106 38.24 19.38 -10.19
C LEU A 106 38.82 19.70 -11.58
N ARG A 107 38.23 20.68 -12.30
CA ARG A 107 38.67 21.06 -13.64
C ARG A 107 40.17 21.35 -13.78
N GLY A 108 40.80 21.80 -12.71
CA GLY A 108 42.28 22.04 -12.69
C GLY A 108 43.11 20.75 -12.73
N ARG A 109 42.57 19.61 -12.40
CA ARG A 109 43.24 18.31 -12.43
C ARG A 109 42.78 17.51 -13.65
N ARG A 110 43.39 17.76 -14.83
CA ARG A 110 42.96 17.23 -16.14
C ARG A 110 42.60 15.73 -16.16
N LYS A 111 43.37 14.86 -15.46
CA LYS A 111 43.12 13.41 -15.42
C LYS A 111 41.83 13.07 -14.66
N TRP A 112 41.61 13.64 -13.48
CA TRP A 112 40.43 13.43 -12.66
C TRP A 112 39.19 14.05 -13.26
N PHE A 113 39.31 15.20 -13.94
CA PHE A 113 38.23 15.83 -14.67
C PHE A 113 37.62 14.89 -15.72
N TRP A 114 38.46 14.36 -16.64
CA TRP A 114 37.98 13.47 -17.69
C TRP A 114 37.44 12.14 -17.15
N LEU A 115 38.07 11.58 -16.14
CA LEU A 115 37.64 10.31 -15.55
C LEU A 115 36.27 10.42 -14.89
N LEU A 116 36.02 11.46 -14.09
CA LEU A 116 34.76 11.71 -13.41
C LEU A 116 33.68 12.15 -14.40
N LEU A 117 34.02 12.95 -15.39
CA LEU A 117 33.06 13.40 -16.41
C LEU A 117 32.57 12.23 -17.27
N LEU A 118 33.49 11.42 -17.80
CA LEU A 118 33.15 10.25 -18.62
C LEU A 118 32.43 9.20 -17.77
N GLY A 119 32.87 8.96 -16.53
CA GLY A 119 32.19 8.04 -15.61
C GLY A 119 30.78 8.49 -15.26
N GLY A 120 30.57 9.77 -15.00
CA GLY A 120 29.24 10.34 -14.73
C GLY A 120 28.32 10.27 -15.94
N LEU A 121 28.81 10.57 -17.15
CA LEU A 121 28.06 10.44 -18.39
C LEU A 121 27.73 8.98 -18.72
N ALA A 122 28.66 8.05 -18.50
CA ALA A 122 28.44 6.62 -18.69
C ALA A 122 27.36 6.10 -17.72
N LEU A 123 27.39 6.53 -16.46
CA LEU A 123 26.39 6.17 -15.45
C LEU A 123 25.00 6.74 -15.81
N LEU A 124 24.96 7.99 -16.32
CA LEU A 124 23.71 8.58 -16.82
C LEU A 124 23.18 7.78 -18.02
N GLY A 125 24.03 7.40 -18.97
CA GLY A 125 23.65 6.56 -20.11
C GLY A 125 23.11 5.19 -19.65
N LEU A 126 23.73 4.58 -18.65
CA LEU A 126 23.28 3.31 -18.08
C LEU A 126 21.91 3.42 -17.41
N THR A 127 21.62 4.55 -16.73
CA THR A 127 20.30 4.79 -16.14
C THR A 127 19.21 4.95 -17.20
N VAL A 128 19.50 5.61 -18.32
CA VAL A 128 18.60 5.72 -19.47
C VAL A 128 18.36 4.34 -20.11
N LEU A 129 19.42 3.57 -20.31
CA LEU A 129 19.32 2.20 -20.80
C LEU A 129 18.49 1.31 -19.87
N ALA A 130 18.64 1.46 -18.55
CA ALA A 130 17.85 0.73 -17.57
C ALA A 130 16.34 0.98 -17.72
N VAL A 131 15.93 2.19 -18.09
CA VAL A 131 14.51 2.51 -18.38
C VAL A 131 14.07 1.87 -19.69
N MET A 132 14.89 1.94 -20.73
CA MET A 132 14.55 1.43 -22.07
C MET A 132 14.45 -0.10 -22.10
N TYR A 133 15.35 -0.79 -21.40
CA TYR A 133 15.43 -2.25 -21.39
C TYR A 133 14.80 -2.90 -20.15
N GLU A 134 13.94 -2.18 -19.43
CA GLU A 134 13.26 -2.67 -18.23
C GLU A 134 12.58 -4.02 -18.42
N LYS A 135 11.90 -4.22 -19.56
CA LYS A 135 11.19 -5.47 -19.88
C LYS A 135 12.13 -6.69 -19.97
N GLN A 136 13.37 -6.47 -20.43
CA GLN A 136 14.36 -7.55 -20.61
C GLN A 136 15.11 -7.82 -19.30
N TRP A 137 15.48 -6.78 -18.54
CA TRP A 137 16.34 -6.89 -17.36
C TRP A 137 15.58 -7.04 -16.06
N ASN A 138 14.25 -6.84 -16.07
CA ASN A 138 13.37 -7.02 -14.90
C ASN A 138 13.83 -6.23 -13.67
N LEU A 139 14.41 -5.05 -13.87
CA LEU A 139 15.01 -4.18 -12.83
C LEU A 139 13.99 -3.69 -11.81
N LYS A 140 12.70 -3.80 -12.11
CA LYS A 140 11.60 -3.53 -11.15
C LYS A 140 11.70 -4.33 -9.87
N ARG A 141 12.40 -5.47 -9.88
CA ARG A 141 12.67 -6.25 -8.66
C ARG A 141 13.41 -5.44 -7.60
N PHE A 142 14.24 -4.49 -8.02
CA PHE A 142 15.01 -3.63 -7.12
C PHE A 142 14.20 -2.37 -6.75
N GLY A 143 13.18 -2.48 -5.95
CA GLY A 143 12.40 -1.34 -5.48
C GLY A 143 10.89 -1.56 -5.36
N THR A 144 10.35 -2.67 -5.89
CA THR A 144 8.93 -3.01 -5.75
C THR A 144 8.60 -3.86 -4.53
N THR A 145 9.57 -4.27 -3.75
CA THR A 145 9.40 -4.90 -2.44
C THR A 145 9.10 -3.86 -1.35
N GLY A 146 8.34 -2.83 -1.69
CA GLY A 146 7.82 -1.90 -0.69
C GLY A 146 6.87 -2.62 0.25
N ARG A 147 6.89 -2.25 1.52
CA ARG A 147 5.94 -2.70 2.54
C ARG A 147 4.52 -2.48 2.07
N LYS A 148 3.64 -3.42 2.39
CA LYS A 148 2.24 -3.41 1.96
C LYS A 148 1.32 -3.32 3.17
N ASP A 149 0.18 -2.67 2.98
CA ASP A 149 -0.99 -2.86 3.83
C ASP A 149 -1.94 -3.80 3.11
N VAL A 150 -2.26 -4.90 3.75
CA VAL A 150 -3.04 -5.99 3.18
C VAL A 150 -4.32 -6.16 3.97
N ALA A 151 -5.48 -6.00 3.34
CA ALA A 151 -6.75 -6.40 3.93
C ALA A 151 -7.10 -7.81 3.47
N ILE A 152 -7.27 -8.73 4.40
CA ILE A 152 -7.74 -10.08 4.13
C ILE A 152 -9.22 -10.14 4.48
N VAL A 153 -10.06 -10.37 3.48
CA VAL A 153 -11.48 -10.59 3.63
C VAL A 153 -11.71 -12.10 3.59
N ILE A 154 -12.24 -12.66 4.66
CA ILE A 154 -12.58 -14.07 4.75
C ILE A 154 -14.09 -14.20 4.68
N ASP A 155 -14.57 -14.90 3.67
CA ASP A 155 -15.99 -15.16 3.49
C ASP A 155 -16.46 -16.11 4.59
N GLY A 156 -17.34 -15.60 5.45
CA GLY A 156 -17.95 -16.37 6.53
C GLY A 156 -19.35 -16.90 6.20
N SER A 157 -19.76 -16.86 4.94
CA SER A 157 -21.09 -17.30 4.53
C SER A 157 -21.37 -18.77 4.83
N THR A 158 -22.63 -19.13 4.84
CA THR A 158 -23.05 -20.51 5.12
C THR A 158 -22.46 -21.51 4.14
N SER A 159 -22.27 -21.14 2.87
CA SER A 159 -21.71 -22.01 1.84
C SER A 159 -20.23 -22.35 2.09
N MET A 160 -19.49 -21.48 2.74
CA MET A 160 -18.11 -21.74 3.15
C MET A 160 -17.99 -22.86 4.21
N GLN A 161 -19.09 -23.26 4.85
CA GLN A 161 -19.12 -24.40 5.79
C GLN A 161 -19.22 -25.75 5.07
N LEU A 162 -19.38 -25.76 3.74
CA LEU A 162 -19.34 -26.99 2.98
C LEU A 162 -17.95 -27.63 3.04
N ARG A 163 -17.92 -28.97 3.19
CA ARG A 163 -16.66 -29.72 3.29
C ARG A 163 -15.98 -29.84 1.91
N ALA A 164 -14.74 -29.40 1.84
CA ALA A 164 -13.86 -29.56 0.70
C ALA A 164 -12.98 -30.82 0.86
N GLY A 165 -13.61 -31.99 0.87
CA GLY A 165 -12.90 -33.25 1.05
C GLY A 165 -12.47 -33.53 2.50
N ALA A 166 -11.29 -34.16 2.68
CA ALA A 166 -10.77 -34.57 3.98
C ALA A 166 -10.17 -33.38 4.79
N ALA A 167 -9.92 -32.24 4.18
CA ALA A 167 -9.18 -31.11 4.76
C ALA A 167 -10.03 -30.17 5.62
N GLY A 168 -11.30 -30.45 5.81
CA GLY A 168 -12.22 -29.60 6.57
C GLY A 168 -13.19 -28.83 5.67
N THR A 169 -13.72 -27.73 6.19
CA THR A 169 -14.62 -26.83 5.43
C THR A 169 -13.82 -25.83 4.58
N ASN A 170 -14.45 -25.22 3.59
CA ASN A 170 -13.85 -24.14 2.82
C ASN A 170 -13.45 -22.95 3.74
N PHE A 171 -14.21 -22.72 4.83
CA PHE A 171 -13.88 -21.71 5.82
C PHE A 171 -12.59 -22.05 6.56
N ASP A 172 -12.40 -23.32 6.97
CA ASP A 172 -11.16 -23.76 7.61
C ASP A 172 -9.95 -23.58 6.69
N LEU A 173 -10.13 -23.92 5.40
CA LEU A 173 -9.08 -23.72 4.39
C LEU A 173 -8.76 -22.24 4.20
N ALA A 174 -9.76 -21.36 4.21
CA ALA A 174 -9.56 -19.91 4.11
C ALA A 174 -8.79 -19.36 5.32
N LEU A 175 -9.09 -19.83 6.54
CA LEU A 175 -8.34 -19.47 7.74
C LEU A 175 -6.88 -19.95 7.69
N LEU A 176 -6.65 -21.16 7.20
CA LEU A 176 -5.28 -21.71 7.01
C LEU A 176 -4.50 -20.86 5.99
N GLU A 177 -5.11 -20.54 4.84
CA GLU A 177 -4.47 -19.73 3.81
C GLU A 177 -4.19 -18.30 4.32
N ALA A 178 -5.12 -17.69 5.04
CA ALA A 178 -4.92 -16.38 5.67
C ALA A 178 -3.73 -16.39 6.64
N ARG A 179 -3.61 -17.43 7.45
CA ARG A 179 -2.48 -17.64 8.36
C ARG A 179 -1.17 -17.75 7.59
N GLU A 180 -1.15 -18.57 6.55
CA GLU A 180 0.02 -18.78 5.71
C GLU A 180 0.48 -17.49 5.02
N ILE A 181 -0.47 -16.68 4.52
CA ILE A 181 -0.19 -15.36 3.93
C ILE A 181 0.49 -14.45 4.95
N ILE A 182 -0.02 -14.37 6.18
CA ILE A 182 0.53 -13.51 7.24
C ILE A 182 1.92 -14.00 7.68
N GLU A 183 2.11 -15.31 7.81
CA GLU A 183 3.38 -15.89 8.26
C GLU A 183 4.48 -15.77 7.22
N LYS A 184 4.18 -16.10 5.95
CA LYS A 184 5.15 -16.12 4.85
C LYS A 184 5.47 -14.73 4.31
N THR A 185 4.62 -13.75 4.57
CA THR A 185 4.86 -12.39 4.09
C THR A 185 5.97 -11.74 4.93
N GLY A 186 6.95 -11.14 4.25
CA GLY A 186 8.13 -10.54 4.85
C GLY A 186 7.82 -9.43 5.86
N GLY A 187 8.77 -9.12 6.75
CA GLY A 187 8.60 -8.14 7.82
C GLY A 187 8.25 -6.72 7.33
N GLY A 188 7.45 -6.02 8.12
CA GLY A 188 7.04 -4.64 7.86
C GLY A 188 5.77 -4.48 7.02
N ASN A 189 5.17 -5.60 6.55
CA ASN A 189 3.82 -5.58 6.03
C ASN A 189 2.82 -5.54 7.18
N ALA A 190 1.72 -4.81 6.99
CA ALA A 190 0.68 -4.69 7.97
C ALA A 190 -0.62 -5.30 7.42
N PHE A 191 -1.38 -5.94 8.28
CA PHE A 191 -2.58 -6.68 7.90
C PHE A 191 -3.80 -6.18 8.65
N SER A 192 -4.94 -6.12 7.97
CA SER A 192 -6.27 -6.00 8.54
C SER A 192 -7.09 -7.25 8.21
N LEU A 193 -8.02 -7.61 9.08
CA LEU A 193 -8.82 -8.82 8.97
C LEU A 193 -10.29 -8.49 9.02
N ILE A 194 -11.03 -8.94 8.00
CA ILE A 194 -12.44 -8.69 7.84
C ILE A 194 -13.16 -10.03 7.65
N LEU A 195 -14.12 -10.30 8.50
CA LEU A 195 -15.04 -11.43 8.34
C LEU A 195 -16.23 -10.97 7.49
N GLY A 196 -16.38 -11.53 6.31
CA GLY A 196 -17.49 -11.31 5.42
C GLY A 196 -18.73 -12.08 5.89
N GLY A 197 -19.85 -11.41 5.92
CA GLY A 197 -21.16 -11.96 6.28
C GLY A 197 -22.26 -11.05 5.79
N PRO A 198 -23.52 -11.21 6.23
CA PRO A 198 -24.60 -10.28 5.92
C PRO A 198 -24.27 -8.84 6.33
N VAL A 199 -23.53 -8.68 7.42
CA VAL A 199 -22.87 -7.45 7.83
C VAL A 199 -21.40 -7.78 8.03
N PRO A 200 -20.49 -7.15 7.28
CA PRO A 200 -19.07 -7.40 7.42
C PRO A 200 -18.57 -6.94 8.79
N MET A 201 -17.72 -7.74 9.41
CA MET A 201 -17.13 -7.44 10.71
C MET A 201 -15.62 -7.27 10.58
N ALA A 202 -15.11 -6.07 10.80
CA ALA A 202 -13.68 -5.83 10.89
C ALA A 202 -13.15 -6.36 12.23
N ARG A 203 -12.47 -7.50 12.23
CA ARG A 203 -11.81 -8.09 13.40
C ARG A 203 -10.54 -7.33 13.75
N VAL A 204 -9.82 -6.87 12.71
CA VAL A 204 -8.71 -5.94 12.81
C VAL A 204 -8.97 -4.83 11.78
N SER A 205 -9.46 -3.69 12.27
CA SER A 205 -9.97 -2.59 11.42
C SER A 205 -8.89 -1.72 10.81
N GLU A 206 -7.70 -1.72 11.38
CA GLU A 206 -6.55 -0.97 10.89
C GLU A 206 -5.38 -1.94 10.64
N PRO A 207 -4.56 -1.71 9.60
CA PRO A 207 -3.44 -2.58 9.33
C PRO A 207 -2.42 -2.59 10.47
N VAL A 208 -2.21 -3.75 11.08
CA VAL A 208 -1.24 -3.98 12.16
C VAL A 208 -0.11 -4.92 11.70
N VAL A 209 1.08 -4.74 12.27
CA VAL A 209 2.27 -5.56 11.98
C VAL A 209 2.39 -6.71 12.99
N ASN A 210 1.68 -6.63 14.12
CA ASN A 210 1.75 -7.61 15.19
C ASN A 210 1.10 -8.94 14.79
N LYS A 211 1.93 -9.95 14.49
CA LYS A 211 1.45 -11.26 14.06
C LYS A 211 0.67 -12.00 15.15
N THR A 212 1.01 -11.80 16.41
CA THR A 212 0.31 -12.46 17.54
C THR A 212 -1.15 -12.02 17.60
N GLU A 213 -1.39 -10.73 17.53
CA GLU A 213 -2.73 -10.14 17.50
C GLU A 213 -3.56 -10.65 16.31
N LEU A 214 -2.92 -10.73 15.13
CA LEU A 214 -3.55 -11.26 13.92
C LEU A 214 -3.93 -12.74 14.08
N MET A 215 -3.06 -13.54 14.66
CA MET A 215 -3.34 -14.97 14.89
C MET A 215 -4.45 -15.19 15.92
N GLU A 216 -4.50 -14.39 16.98
CA GLU A 216 -5.59 -14.41 17.96
C GLU A 216 -6.92 -14.03 17.30
N ALA A 217 -6.93 -12.98 16.49
CA ALA A 217 -8.12 -12.56 15.74
C ALA A 217 -8.60 -13.66 14.77
N LEU A 218 -7.69 -14.33 14.05
CA LEU A 218 -8.01 -15.45 13.15
C LEU A 218 -8.59 -16.65 13.93
N ASN A 219 -7.99 -17.03 15.05
CA ASN A 219 -8.45 -18.14 15.88
C ASN A 219 -9.85 -17.89 16.49
N GLY A 220 -10.19 -16.62 16.70
CA GLY A 220 -11.51 -16.23 17.19
C GLY A 220 -12.59 -16.13 16.10
N MET A 221 -12.25 -16.31 14.82
CA MET A 221 -13.22 -16.22 13.74
C MET A 221 -14.07 -17.48 13.65
N LYS A 222 -15.36 -17.27 13.48
CA LYS A 222 -16.35 -18.34 13.24
C LYS A 222 -17.19 -17.97 12.03
N PRO A 223 -17.63 -18.95 11.22
CA PRO A 223 -18.53 -18.68 10.12
C PRO A 223 -19.84 -18.08 10.64
N VAL A 224 -20.43 -17.22 9.86
CA VAL A 224 -21.73 -16.58 10.16
C VAL A 224 -22.83 -17.20 9.32
N ARG A 225 -24.07 -17.11 9.78
CA ARG A 225 -25.22 -17.58 9.00
C ARG A 225 -25.57 -16.52 7.95
N GLY A 226 -25.96 -16.99 6.77
CA GLY A 226 -26.39 -16.14 5.66
C GLY A 226 -25.33 -15.99 4.58
N ARG A 227 -25.56 -15.03 3.68
CA ARG A 227 -24.67 -14.71 2.55
C ARG A 227 -23.62 -13.69 2.94
N MET A 228 -22.51 -13.66 2.23
CA MET A 228 -21.58 -12.54 2.31
C MET A 228 -22.11 -11.35 1.51
N ALA A 229 -22.25 -10.19 2.13
CA ALA A 229 -22.42 -8.91 1.44
C ALA A 229 -21.07 -8.48 0.86
N ALA A 230 -20.76 -8.98 -0.35
CA ALA A 230 -19.41 -8.88 -0.94
C ALA A 230 -19.00 -7.42 -1.19
N PHE A 231 -19.94 -6.59 -1.67
CA PHE A 231 -19.68 -5.17 -1.87
C PHE A 231 -19.28 -4.48 -0.56
N ASP A 232 -20.06 -4.69 0.50
CA ASP A 232 -19.83 -4.03 1.79
C ASP A 232 -18.53 -4.54 2.45
N ALA A 233 -18.22 -5.84 2.27
CA ALA A 233 -16.95 -6.42 2.73
C ALA A 233 -15.74 -5.81 2.01
N LEU A 234 -15.83 -5.60 0.69
CA LEU A 234 -14.78 -4.92 -0.10
C LEU A 234 -14.67 -3.44 0.25
N ALA A 235 -15.78 -2.75 0.50
CA ALA A 235 -15.77 -1.37 0.96
C ALA A 235 -15.10 -1.25 2.33
N ALA A 236 -15.41 -2.14 3.26
CA ALA A 236 -14.74 -2.20 4.57
C ALA A 236 -13.23 -2.47 4.42
N ALA A 237 -12.84 -3.36 3.49
CA ALA A 237 -11.44 -3.63 3.19
C ALA A 237 -10.71 -2.40 2.61
N ALA A 238 -11.36 -1.67 1.70
CA ALA A 238 -10.81 -0.45 1.12
C ALA A 238 -10.60 0.63 2.19
N VAL A 239 -11.55 0.79 3.11
CA VAL A 239 -11.43 1.69 4.27
C VAL A 239 -10.28 1.23 5.18
N ALA A 240 -10.16 -0.06 5.46
CA ALA A 240 -9.09 -0.59 6.32
C ALA A 240 -7.71 -0.28 5.72
N VAL A 241 -7.46 -0.60 4.43
CA VAL A 241 -6.15 -0.31 3.80
C VAL A 241 -5.89 1.18 3.64
N SER A 242 -6.92 2.03 3.57
CA SER A 242 -6.74 3.49 3.50
C SER A 242 -6.12 4.07 4.76
N ARG A 243 -6.38 3.45 5.93
CA ARG A 243 -5.84 3.88 7.23
C ARG A 243 -4.39 3.45 7.44
N GLY A 244 -3.91 2.50 6.64
CA GLY A 244 -2.54 2.01 6.73
C GLY A 244 -1.52 3.02 6.22
N SER A 245 -0.29 2.92 6.72
CA SER A 245 0.80 3.84 6.42
C SER A 245 1.75 3.36 5.32
N ASN A 246 1.64 2.09 4.89
CA ASN A 246 2.50 1.55 3.85
C ASN A 246 2.08 2.04 2.46
N PRO A 247 3.04 2.22 1.52
CA PRO A 247 2.75 2.80 0.22
C PRO A 247 1.92 1.88 -0.69
N ASN A 248 2.07 0.58 -0.56
CA ASN A 248 1.36 -0.38 -1.41
C ASN A 248 0.12 -0.91 -0.67
N LYS A 249 -0.99 -1.03 -1.40
CA LYS A 249 -2.26 -1.49 -0.86
C LYS A 249 -2.70 -2.76 -1.58
N GLU A 250 -3.17 -3.74 -0.84
CA GLU A 250 -3.63 -5.01 -1.38
C GLU A 250 -4.87 -5.49 -0.63
N ILE A 251 -5.84 -6.03 -1.35
CA ILE A 251 -7.04 -6.64 -0.78
C ILE A 251 -7.11 -8.07 -1.29
N ILE A 252 -7.16 -9.02 -0.38
CA ILE A 252 -7.26 -10.44 -0.69
C ILE A 252 -8.62 -10.93 -0.21
N VAL A 253 -9.44 -11.45 -1.11
CA VAL A 253 -10.75 -12.00 -0.79
C VAL A 253 -10.68 -13.52 -0.91
N LEU A 254 -10.97 -14.20 0.19
CA LEU A 254 -10.99 -15.65 0.31
C LEU A 254 -12.46 -16.09 0.34
N THR A 255 -12.98 -16.64 -0.74
CA THR A 255 -14.41 -16.95 -0.93
C THR A 255 -14.63 -18.18 -1.82
N ASP A 256 -15.81 -18.77 -1.80
CA ASP A 256 -16.24 -19.78 -2.77
C ASP A 256 -16.70 -19.17 -4.11
N GLY A 257 -16.85 -17.85 -4.15
CA GLY A 257 -17.15 -17.09 -5.37
C GLY A 257 -18.57 -17.28 -5.88
N GLN A 258 -19.54 -17.51 -5.01
CA GLN A 258 -20.95 -17.50 -5.38
C GLN A 258 -21.42 -16.08 -5.74
N ASN A 259 -22.27 -15.95 -6.75
CA ASN A 259 -22.74 -14.65 -7.23
C ASN A 259 -23.63 -13.90 -6.23
N MET A 260 -24.25 -14.62 -5.30
CA MET A 260 -25.14 -14.04 -4.30
C MET A 260 -24.38 -13.09 -3.37
N GLY A 261 -24.87 -11.88 -3.22
CA GLY A 261 -24.28 -10.85 -2.36
C GLY A 261 -23.24 -9.93 -3.03
N TRP A 262 -22.92 -10.17 -4.31
CA TRP A 262 -22.02 -9.28 -5.07
C TRP A 262 -22.74 -8.06 -5.65
N GLU A 263 -24.06 -8.08 -5.72
CA GLU A 263 -24.88 -6.98 -6.26
C GLU A 263 -24.35 -6.48 -7.63
N LEU A 264 -24.06 -7.43 -8.54
CA LEU A 264 -23.43 -7.13 -9.83
C LEU A 264 -24.28 -6.21 -10.71
N ASP A 265 -25.59 -6.18 -10.50
CA ASP A 265 -26.52 -5.32 -11.22
C ASP A 265 -26.43 -3.84 -10.78
N ASN A 266 -25.88 -3.57 -9.60
CA ASN A 266 -25.74 -2.21 -9.08
C ASN A 266 -24.39 -1.58 -9.49
N ARG A 267 -24.27 -1.32 -10.79
CA ARG A 267 -23.06 -0.77 -11.40
C ARG A 267 -22.60 0.54 -10.75
N ALA A 268 -23.53 1.42 -10.40
CA ALA A 268 -23.21 2.71 -9.80
C ALA A 268 -22.47 2.60 -8.46
N ARG A 269 -22.87 1.61 -7.61
CA ARG A 269 -22.14 1.34 -6.34
C ARG A 269 -20.70 0.90 -6.60
N TRP A 270 -20.49 0.02 -7.59
CA TRP A 270 -19.15 -0.46 -7.93
C TRP A 270 -18.28 0.64 -8.50
N GLU A 271 -18.81 1.49 -9.37
CA GLU A 271 -18.09 2.64 -9.93
C GLU A 271 -17.69 3.62 -8.80
N ALA A 272 -18.56 3.90 -7.85
CA ALA A 272 -18.26 4.74 -6.70
C ALA A 272 -17.15 4.16 -5.81
N LEU A 273 -17.16 2.84 -5.55
CA LEU A 273 -16.11 2.17 -4.80
C LEU A 273 -14.76 2.24 -5.52
N LEU A 274 -14.75 1.98 -6.84
CA LEU A 274 -13.54 2.06 -7.66
C LEU A 274 -12.98 3.48 -7.69
N ALA A 275 -13.84 4.49 -7.86
CA ALA A 275 -13.44 5.90 -7.81
C ALA A 275 -12.83 6.25 -6.43
N GLY A 276 -13.44 5.77 -5.34
CA GLY A 276 -12.88 5.93 -4.00
C GLY A 276 -11.51 5.28 -3.83
N MET A 277 -11.30 4.09 -4.39
CA MET A 277 -9.99 3.42 -4.36
C MET A 277 -8.94 4.16 -5.20
N GLU A 278 -9.33 4.86 -6.25
CA GLU A 278 -8.42 5.64 -7.10
C GLU A 278 -7.91 6.92 -6.42
N THR A 279 -8.62 7.44 -5.42
CA THR A 279 -8.15 8.60 -4.64
C THR A 279 -7.01 8.25 -3.67
N LEU A 280 -6.76 6.96 -3.41
CA LEU A 280 -5.68 6.53 -2.52
C LEU A 280 -4.31 6.79 -3.15
N PRO A 281 -3.27 7.03 -2.35
CA PRO A 281 -1.90 7.23 -2.84
C PRO A 281 -1.40 6.10 -3.74
N SER A 282 -1.91 4.90 -3.54
CA SER A 282 -1.70 3.73 -4.40
C SER A 282 -3.03 2.98 -4.52
N LYS A 283 -3.47 2.77 -5.76
CA LYS A 283 -4.68 1.97 -6.03
C LYS A 283 -4.50 0.56 -5.48
N PRO A 284 -5.41 0.07 -4.62
CA PRO A 284 -5.31 -1.27 -4.07
C PRO A 284 -5.37 -2.33 -5.17
N LYS A 285 -4.47 -3.32 -5.07
CA LYS A 285 -4.56 -4.52 -5.89
C LYS A 285 -5.56 -5.47 -5.23
N VAL A 286 -6.64 -5.80 -5.94
CA VAL A 286 -7.63 -6.75 -5.45
C VAL A 286 -7.32 -8.14 -6.03
N MET A 287 -7.22 -9.14 -5.16
CA MET A 287 -7.03 -10.54 -5.52
C MET A 287 -8.17 -11.36 -4.93
N LEU A 288 -8.76 -12.20 -5.78
CA LEU A 288 -9.80 -13.15 -5.40
C LEU A 288 -9.21 -14.57 -5.39
N ARG A 289 -9.30 -15.24 -4.25
CA ARG A 289 -8.98 -16.65 -4.11
C ARG A 289 -10.27 -17.45 -3.99
N LYS A 290 -10.54 -18.29 -4.98
CA LYS A 290 -11.77 -19.06 -5.05
C LYS A 290 -11.55 -20.50 -4.56
N TYR A 291 -12.39 -20.91 -3.61
CA TYR A 291 -12.47 -22.30 -3.15
C TYR A 291 -13.52 -23.06 -3.95
N ALA A 292 -13.22 -24.29 -4.33
CA ALA A 292 -14.16 -25.12 -5.06
C ALA A 292 -15.30 -25.58 -4.15
N LEU A 293 -16.52 -25.53 -4.68
CA LEU A 293 -17.64 -26.17 -4.04
C LEU A 293 -17.59 -27.68 -4.29
N PRO A 294 -18.11 -28.53 -3.37
CA PRO A 294 -18.30 -29.94 -3.62
C PRO A 294 -19.19 -30.15 -4.85
N THR A 295 -18.92 -31.18 -5.64
CA THR A 295 -19.73 -31.53 -6.82
C THR A 295 -21.12 -32.00 -6.45
N ALA A 296 -21.24 -32.58 -5.25
CA ALA A 296 -22.52 -33.06 -4.70
C ALA A 296 -22.70 -32.53 -3.28
N PHE A 297 -23.75 -31.78 -3.05
CA PHE A 297 -24.12 -31.26 -1.73
C PHE A 297 -25.62 -31.00 -1.61
N ARG A 298 -26.11 -31.06 -0.39
CA ARG A 298 -27.50 -30.81 -0.03
C ARG A 298 -27.58 -29.45 0.63
N ASN A 299 -28.46 -28.60 0.15
CA ASN A 299 -28.70 -27.28 0.76
C ASN A 299 -30.15 -26.87 0.54
N VAL A 300 -30.83 -26.65 1.63
CA VAL A 300 -32.21 -26.15 1.62
C VAL A 300 -32.22 -24.80 2.33
N THR A 301 -32.78 -23.81 1.69
CA THR A 301 -32.88 -22.45 2.23
C THR A 301 -34.31 -21.95 2.21
N ALA A 302 -34.65 -21.11 3.20
CA ALA A 302 -35.87 -20.31 3.13
C ALA A 302 -35.61 -19.12 2.21
N ALA A 303 -36.16 -19.17 1.00
CA ALA A 303 -35.95 -18.16 -0.03
C ALA A 303 -36.84 -16.92 0.16
N GLY A 304 -37.97 -17.06 0.85
CA GLY A 304 -38.87 -15.96 1.14
C GLY A 304 -39.87 -16.29 2.24
N ILE A 305 -40.29 -15.24 2.92
CA ILE A 305 -41.39 -15.29 3.91
C ILE A 305 -42.38 -14.21 3.50
N ALA A 306 -43.61 -14.60 3.25
CA ALA A 306 -44.71 -13.69 2.96
C ALA A 306 -45.82 -13.79 4.02
N TYR A 307 -46.37 -12.68 4.33
CA TYR A 307 -47.47 -12.57 5.29
C TYR A 307 -48.77 -12.23 4.55
N SER A 308 -49.87 -12.85 4.93
CA SER A 308 -51.18 -12.57 4.35
C SER A 308 -51.66 -11.13 4.60
N ARG A 309 -50.98 -10.38 5.49
CA ARG A 309 -51.28 -8.99 5.86
C ARG A 309 -50.01 -8.26 6.30
N GLU A 310 -49.96 -6.97 5.99
CA GLU A 310 -48.89 -6.07 6.43
C GLU A 310 -49.02 -5.67 7.91
N VAL A 311 -50.24 -5.61 8.42
CA VAL A 311 -50.51 -5.27 9.83
C VAL A 311 -51.02 -6.51 10.55
N ILE A 312 -50.28 -6.92 11.57
CA ILE A 312 -50.59 -8.07 12.40
C ILE A 312 -51.31 -7.57 13.67
N GLY A 313 -52.55 -7.98 13.85
CA GLY A 313 -53.35 -7.70 15.03
C GLY A 313 -53.84 -8.99 15.66
N THR A 314 -54.44 -8.90 16.85
CA THR A 314 -54.99 -10.06 17.58
C THR A 314 -56.37 -10.48 17.11
N ASP A 315 -57.00 -9.73 16.21
CA ASP A 315 -58.41 -9.85 15.78
C ASP A 315 -58.65 -10.91 14.69
N ARG A 316 -57.63 -11.29 13.94
CA ARG A 316 -57.74 -12.23 12.84
C ARG A 316 -56.50 -13.09 12.64
N PRO A 317 -56.64 -14.35 12.15
CA PRO A 317 -55.51 -15.20 11.87
C PRO A 317 -54.67 -14.63 10.73
N VAL A 318 -53.35 -14.80 10.84
CA VAL A 318 -52.37 -14.43 9.81
C VAL A 318 -51.78 -15.71 9.23
N SER A 319 -51.79 -15.85 7.92
CA SER A 319 -51.08 -16.91 7.23
C SER A 319 -49.64 -16.46 6.93
N ILE A 320 -48.69 -17.32 7.18
CA ILE A 320 -47.29 -17.12 6.89
C ILE A 320 -46.89 -18.15 5.82
N ASP A 321 -46.56 -17.67 4.64
CA ASP A 321 -46.11 -18.51 3.54
C ASP A 321 -44.58 -18.49 3.49
N VAL A 322 -43.98 -19.65 3.66
CA VAL A 322 -42.52 -19.81 3.60
C VAL A 322 -42.15 -20.55 2.32
N THR A 323 -41.43 -19.86 1.45
CA THR A 323 -40.88 -20.48 0.24
C THR A 323 -39.56 -21.16 0.58
N VAL A 324 -39.51 -22.47 0.36
CA VAL A 324 -38.32 -23.29 0.59
C VAL A 324 -37.73 -23.67 -0.76
N GLU A 325 -36.44 -23.39 -0.96
CA GLU A 325 -35.73 -23.69 -2.21
C GLU A 325 -34.56 -24.63 -1.93
N ASN A 326 -34.39 -25.61 -2.80
CA ASN A 326 -33.18 -26.44 -2.82
C ASN A 326 -32.12 -25.79 -3.72
N THR A 327 -31.12 -25.19 -3.12
CA THR A 327 -29.96 -24.60 -3.82
C THR A 327 -28.76 -25.54 -3.89
N GLY A 328 -28.93 -26.79 -3.40
CA GLY A 328 -27.94 -27.87 -3.55
C GLY A 328 -28.02 -28.56 -4.90
N THR A 329 -27.07 -29.47 -5.13
CA THR A 329 -27.01 -30.30 -6.36
C THR A 329 -27.73 -31.64 -6.21
N GLU A 330 -28.03 -32.06 -4.98
CA GLU A 330 -28.77 -33.31 -4.70
C GLU A 330 -30.20 -32.99 -4.30
N ALA A 331 -31.11 -33.89 -4.69
CA ALA A 331 -32.50 -33.82 -4.26
C ALA A 331 -32.63 -34.00 -2.75
N VAL A 332 -33.38 -33.13 -2.10
CA VAL A 332 -33.61 -33.15 -0.65
C VAL A 332 -35.09 -33.06 -0.36
N THR A 333 -35.55 -33.91 0.55
CA THR A 333 -36.87 -33.80 1.14
C THR A 333 -36.72 -33.12 2.51
N PRO A 334 -37.22 -31.88 2.71
CA PRO A 334 -37.16 -31.22 4.01
C PRO A 334 -37.92 -32.05 5.08
N GLY A 335 -37.32 -32.19 6.24
CA GLY A 335 -37.94 -32.91 7.37
C GLY A 335 -39.05 -32.14 8.05
N GLY A 336 -39.11 -30.84 7.88
CA GLY A 336 -40.10 -29.93 8.43
C GLY A 336 -39.66 -28.49 8.38
N VAL A 337 -40.62 -27.58 8.55
CA VAL A 337 -40.38 -26.14 8.72
C VAL A 337 -40.94 -25.76 10.09
N GLU A 338 -40.08 -25.20 10.94
CA GLU A 338 -40.44 -24.72 12.26
C GLU A 338 -40.46 -23.20 12.26
N LEU A 339 -41.53 -22.63 12.79
CA LEU A 339 -41.67 -21.18 12.97
C LEU A 339 -41.48 -20.85 14.45
N HIS A 340 -40.44 -20.09 14.77
CA HIS A 340 -40.24 -19.54 16.10
C HIS A 340 -40.71 -18.08 16.13
N ILE A 341 -41.65 -17.74 16.99
CA ILE A 341 -42.17 -16.39 17.19
C ILE A 341 -41.82 -15.94 18.61
N GLY A 342 -40.99 -14.89 18.73
CA GLY A 342 -40.46 -14.41 19.99
C GLY A 342 -39.10 -15.04 20.34
N GLU A 343 -38.58 -14.67 21.52
CA GLU A 343 -37.29 -15.21 22.05
C GLU A 343 -37.41 -16.69 22.44
#